data_b40e281c0b1854e67a95263be04e922f
#
_entry.id   b40e281c0b1854e67a95263be04e922f
#
_cell.length_a   1.000
_cell.length_b   1.000
_cell.length_c   1.000
_cell.angle_alpha   90.00
_cell.angle_beta   90.00
_cell.angle_gamma   90.00
#
_symmetry.space_group_name_H-M   'P 1'
#
loop_
_entity.id
_entity.type
_entity.pdbx_description
1 polymer ?
#
loop_
_entity_poly.entity_id
_entity_poly.type
_entity_poly.pdbx_seq_one_letter_code
_entity_poly.pdbx_strand_id
1 'polypeptide(L)'
;MDVKIKSEQCDFKMRVAGCLIKDDKLLTVQICDNGFYCLPGGHVHLGEDSLTAMIREFKEEVNITCDDAKLIAVIENFFLTKEKKKVQEVCYFYLMNTKEDIETKDYTYVENDEGIMRNLEFKWIDIDELHNADFRPTTLIDKLQKRNYELEHIIFDTSK
;
A
#
# COMPACT_ATOMS: atom_id res chain seq x y z
N MET A 1 10.68 12.87 8.45
CA MET A 1 9.37 13.38 8.94
C MET A 1 8.33 13.12 7.87
N ASP A 2 7.27 12.42 8.22
CA ASP A 2 6.19 12.06 7.29
C ASP A 2 5.42 13.28 6.77
N VAL A 3 5.02 13.23 5.50
CA VAL A 3 4.08 14.20 4.94
C VAL A 3 2.68 13.87 5.43
N LYS A 4 2.38 14.33 6.63
CA LYS A 4 1.06 14.20 7.26
C LYS A 4 0.70 15.48 8.02
N ILE A 5 -0.56 15.89 7.91
CA ILE A 5 -1.10 17.05 8.61
C ILE A 5 -2.29 16.59 9.44
N LYS A 6 -2.28 16.92 10.71
CA LYS A 6 -3.44 16.73 11.59
C LYS A 6 -4.17 18.06 11.77
N SER A 7 -5.47 18.08 11.55
CA SER A 7 -6.31 19.24 11.79
C SER A 7 -7.61 18.83 12.49
N GLU A 8 -8.35 19.81 12.97
CA GLU A 8 -9.68 19.54 13.60
C GLU A 8 -10.70 19.02 12.57
N GLN A 9 -10.61 19.47 11.31
CA GLN A 9 -11.60 19.17 10.28
C GLN A 9 -11.27 17.90 9.48
N CYS A 10 -10.01 17.75 9.11
CA CYS A 10 -9.58 16.66 8.23
C CYS A 10 -8.08 16.40 8.39
N ASP A 11 -7.69 15.16 8.59
CA ASP A 11 -6.27 14.78 8.53
C ASP A 11 -5.87 14.55 7.08
N PHE A 12 -4.66 14.98 6.73
CA PHE A 12 -4.06 14.72 5.41
C PHE A 12 -2.86 13.80 5.55
N LYS A 13 -2.69 12.89 4.59
CA LYS A 13 -1.50 12.04 4.46
C LYS A 13 -1.11 11.81 3.01
N MET A 14 0.19 11.74 2.78
CA MET A 14 0.77 11.33 1.50
C MET A 14 1.46 9.98 1.69
N ARG A 15 1.07 8.99 0.91
CA ARG A 15 1.56 7.61 1.02
C ARG A 15 2.00 7.04 -0.32
N VAL A 16 2.75 5.96 -0.22
CA VAL A 16 3.14 5.09 -1.33
C VAL A 16 2.77 3.65 -1.01
N ALA A 17 2.49 2.87 -2.04
CA ALA A 17 2.24 1.45 -1.93
C ALA A 17 2.75 0.72 -3.18
N GLY A 18 3.27 -0.49 -3.01
CA GLY A 18 3.90 -1.24 -4.08
C GLY A 18 3.21 -2.56 -4.39
N CYS A 19 2.94 -2.80 -5.67
CA CYS A 19 2.46 -4.06 -6.21
C CYS A 19 3.67 -4.92 -6.59
N LEU A 20 4.00 -5.90 -5.78
CA LEU A 20 4.99 -6.92 -6.13
C LEU A 20 4.25 -8.19 -6.53
N ILE A 21 4.42 -8.60 -7.78
CA ILE A 21 3.72 -9.73 -8.39
C ILE A 21 4.74 -10.80 -8.80
N LYS A 22 4.51 -12.03 -8.37
CA LYS A 22 5.26 -13.21 -8.81
C LYS A 22 4.30 -14.40 -8.95
N ASP A 23 4.41 -15.14 -10.04
CA ASP A 23 3.58 -16.33 -10.32
C ASP A 23 2.06 -16.05 -10.20
N ASP A 24 1.61 -14.91 -10.76
CA ASP A 24 0.23 -14.41 -10.67
C ASP A 24 -0.28 -14.16 -9.24
N LYS A 25 0.62 -14.08 -8.27
CA LYS A 25 0.32 -13.74 -6.88
C LYS A 25 0.83 -12.35 -6.54
N LEU A 26 0.02 -11.62 -5.80
CA LEU A 26 0.31 -10.29 -5.29
C LEU A 26 0.75 -10.39 -3.83
N LEU A 27 1.88 -9.75 -3.48
CA LEU A 27 2.26 -9.60 -2.08
C LEU A 27 1.34 -8.58 -1.41
N THR A 28 0.68 -9.02 -0.35
CA THR A 28 -0.21 -8.20 0.47
C THR A 28 0.23 -8.20 1.91
N VAL A 29 -0.27 -7.25 2.68
CA VAL A 29 -0.04 -7.15 4.12
C VAL A 29 -1.36 -6.91 4.84
N GLN A 30 -1.55 -7.62 5.96
CA GLN A 30 -2.60 -7.34 6.92
C GLN A 30 -1.94 -6.82 8.20
N ILE A 31 -2.33 -5.65 8.64
CA ILE A 31 -2.01 -5.17 9.98
C ILE A 31 -2.97 -5.90 10.91
N CYS A 32 -2.44 -6.66 11.87
CA CYS A 32 -3.27 -7.38 12.83
C CYS A 32 -4.29 -6.43 13.45
N ASP A 33 -5.54 -6.85 13.52
CA ASP A 33 -6.71 -6.14 14.02
C ASP A 33 -7.50 -5.29 13.03
N ASN A 34 -7.06 -5.02 11.79
CA ASN A 34 -7.87 -4.32 10.81
C ASN A 34 -8.76 -5.20 9.92
N GLY A 35 -8.46 -6.47 9.80
CA GLY A 35 -9.31 -7.45 9.12
C GLY A 35 -9.29 -7.40 7.59
N PHE A 36 -8.48 -6.54 6.97
CA PHE A 36 -8.34 -6.45 5.52
C PHE A 36 -6.89 -6.49 5.07
N TYR A 37 -6.67 -6.88 3.82
CA TYR A 37 -5.36 -6.88 3.16
C TYR A 37 -5.16 -5.62 2.34
N CYS A 38 -3.95 -5.08 2.37
CA CYS A 38 -3.53 -3.96 1.54
C CYS A 38 -2.14 -4.23 0.94
N LEU A 39 -1.62 -3.27 0.18
CA LEU A 39 -0.27 -3.37 -0.35
C LEU A 39 0.75 -2.88 0.67
N PRO A 40 1.97 -3.48 0.68
CA PRO A 40 3.09 -2.94 1.43
C PRO A 40 3.41 -1.51 1.02
N GLY A 41 3.78 -0.68 1.96
CA GLY A 41 4.11 0.72 1.74
C GLY A 41 4.00 1.56 2.99
N GLY A 42 4.16 2.87 2.87
CA GLY A 42 4.18 3.76 4.00
C GLY A 42 4.01 5.22 3.64
N HIS A 43 4.48 6.09 4.52
CA HIS A 43 4.40 7.53 4.32
C HIS A 43 5.57 8.07 3.50
N VAL A 44 5.28 9.03 2.65
CA VAL A 44 6.33 9.84 2.01
C VAL A 44 6.92 10.78 3.05
N HIS A 45 8.24 10.92 3.07
CA HIS A 45 8.91 11.88 3.94
C HIS A 45 8.98 13.26 3.30
N LEU A 46 9.02 14.30 4.11
CA LEU A 46 9.19 15.66 3.62
C LEU A 46 10.54 15.81 2.88
N GLY A 47 10.49 16.29 1.63
CA GLY A 47 11.66 16.41 0.78
C GLY A 47 12.03 15.15 -0.02
N GLU A 48 11.24 14.08 0.12
CA GLU A 48 11.40 12.82 -0.61
C GLU A 48 10.36 12.73 -1.73
N ASP A 49 10.75 12.27 -2.91
CA ASP A 49 9.77 11.96 -3.96
C ASP A 49 9.12 10.58 -3.71
N SER A 50 7.97 10.34 -4.34
CA SER A 50 7.18 9.13 -4.11
C SER A 50 7.88 7.84 -4.55
N LEU A 51 8.73 7.87 -5.59
CA LEU A 51 9.49 6.71 -6.03
C LEU A 51 10.57 6.33 -5.02
N THR A 52 11.32 7.33 -4.54
CA THR A 52 12.33 7.15 -3.49
C THR A 52 11.69 6.60 -2.22
N ALA A 53 10.54 7.16 -1.82
CA ALA A 53 9.76 6.67 -0.67
C ALA A 53 9.37 5.20 -0.86
N MET A 54 8.90 4.81 -2.04
CA MET A 54 8.48 3.43 -2.31
C MET A 54 9.64 2.44 -2.22
N ILE A 55 10.79 2.78 -2.80
CA ILE A 55 12.00 1.95 -2.73
C ILE A 55 12.45 1.78 -1.28
N ARG A 56 12.46 2.85 -0.49
CA ARG A 56 12.81 2.83 0.94
C ARG A 56 11.86 1.95 1.74
N GLU A 57 10.55 2.15 1.60
CA GLU A 57 9.52 1.38 2.33
C GLU A 57 9.62 -0.12 2.02
N PHE A 58 9.81 -0.49 0.75
CA PHE A 58 9.99 -1.89 0.38
C PHE A 58 11.25 -2.50 1.00
N LYS A 59 12.35 -1.73 1.07
CA LYS A 59 13.56 -2.21 1.71
C LYS A 59 13.39 -2.38 3.22
N GLU A 60 12.71 -1.43 3.87
CA GLU A 60 12.50 -1.43 5.33
C GLU A 60 11.47 -2.49 5.74
N GLU A 61 10.33 -2.57 5.07
CA GLU A 61 9.19 -3.39 5.47
C GLU A 61 9.26 -4.83 4.90
N VAL A 62 9.67 -4.98 3.64
CA VAL A 62 9.68 -6.25 2.92
C VAL A 62 11.09 -6.85 2.79
N ASN A 63 12.11 -6.05 3.02
CA ASN A 63 13.53 -6.40 2.85
C ASN A 63 13.89 -6.84 1.41
N ILE A 64 13.18 -6.33 0.41
CA ILE A 64 13.44 -6.56 -1.01
C ILE A 64 14.01 -5.29 -1.63
N THR A 65 15.04 -5.45 -2.47
CA THR A 65 15.59 -4.35 -3.26
C THR A 65 14.77 -4.21 -4.55
N CYS A 66 14.19 -3.03 -4.74
CA CYS A 66 13.50 -2.70 -5.97
C CYS A 66 14.53 -2.26 -7.04
N ASP A 67 14.52 -2.92 -8.19
CA ASP A 67 15.41 -2.59 -9.33
C ASP A 67 14.73 -1.65 -10.31
N ASP A 68 13.41 -1.71 -10.41
CA ASP A 68 12.60 -0.87 -11.28
C ASP A 68 11.18 -0.75 -10.73
N ALA A 69 10.55 0.39 -10.96
CA ALA A 69 9.18 0.63 -10.54
C ALA A 69 8.43 1.52 -11.55
N LYS A 70 7.19 1.14 -11.85
CA LYS A 70 6.30 1.90 -12.73
C LYS A 70 5.12 2.41 -11.92
N LEU A 71 4.87 3.73 -11.96
CA LEU A 71 3.66 4.31 -11.39
C LEU A 71 2.42 3.86 -12.18
N ILE A 72 1.48 3.20 -11.50
CA ILE A 72 0.28 2.64 -12.14
C ILE A 72 -1.02 3.28 -11.69
N ALA A 73 -1.02 3.93 -10.53
CA ALA A 73 -2.19 4.69 -10.07
C ALA A 73 -1.79 5.79 -9.09
N VAL A 74 -2.54 6.87 -9.10
CA VAL A 74 -2.61 7.86 -8.02
C VAL A 74 -4.04 7.88 -7.53
N ILE A 75 -4.26 7.60 -6.25
CA ILE A 75 -5.60 7.58 -5.66
C ILE A 75 -5.71 8.70 -4.63
N GLU A 76 -6.68 9.58 -4.83
CA GLU A 76 -7.16 10.49 -3.81
C GLU A 76 -8.28 9.78 -3.05
N ASN A 77 -8.00 9.41 -1.81
CA ASN A 77 -8.89 8.62 -0.97
C ASN A 77 -9.45 9.49 0.16
N PHE A 78 -10.77 9.55 0.27
CA PHE A 78 -11.47 10.28 1.33
C PHE A 78 -12.30 9.28 2.15
N PHE A 79 -12.03 9.19 3.43
CA PHE A 79 -12.71 8.23 4.30
C PHE A 79 -12.87 8.77 5.74
N LEU A 80 -13.65 8.07 6.54
CA LEU A 80 -13.79 8.31 7.97
C LEU A 80 -13.00 7.28 8.76
N THR A 81 -12.31 7.72 9.81
CA THR A 81 -11.76 6.80 10.82
C THR A 81 -12.90 6.17 11.63
N LYS A 82 -12.55 5.19 12.48
CA LYS A 82 -13.50 4.60 13.44
C LYS A 82 -14.15 5.66 14.35
N GLU A 83 -13.38 6.70 14.69
CA GLU A 83 -13.82 7.85 15.48
C GLU A 83 -14.58 8.93 14.66
N LYS A 84 -14.94 8.60 13.41
CA LYS A 84 -15.64 9.47 12.45
C LYS A 84 -14.87 10.75 12.07
N LYS A 85 -13.57 10.75 12.22
CA LYS A 85 -12.72 11.83 11.74
C LYS A 85 -12.47 11.67 10.24
N LYS A 86 -12.58 12.76 9.49
CA LYS A 86 -12.27 12.79 8.05
C LYS A 86 -10.77 12.63 7.81
N VAL A 87 -10.45 11.85 6.80
CA VAL A 87 -9.09 11.68 6.30
C VAL A 87 -9.09 11.87 4.79
N GLN A 88 -8.14 12.66 4.31
CA GLN A 88 -7.75 12.76 2.91
C GLN A 88 -6.39 12.13 2.75
N GLU A 89 -6.29 11.12 1.90
CA GLU A 89 -5.06 10.42 1.61
C GLU A 89 -4.76 10.51 0.12
N VAL A 90 -3.55 10.90 -0.24
CA VAL A 90 -3.03 10.75 -1.60
C VAL A 90 -2.04 9.61 -1.58
N CYS A 91 -2.31 8.55 -2.32
CA CYS A 91 -1.45 7.38 -2.39
C CYS A 91 -0.99 7.11 -3.82
N TYR A 92 0.33 6.95 -3.98
CA TYR A 92 0.98 6.58 -5.23
C TYR A 92 1.22 5.08 -5.25
N PHE A 93 0.68 4.39 -6.26
CA PHE A 93 0.78 2.94 -6.41
C PHE A 93 1.77 2.59 -7.52
N TYR A 94 2.79 1.82 -7.17
CA TYR A 94 3.85 1.41 -8.08
C TYR A 94 3.81 -0.10 -8.34
N LEU A 95 3.96 -0.50 -9.58
CA LEU A 95 4.34 -1.87 -9.93
C LEU A 95 5.83 -2.02 -9.69
N MET A 96 6.22 -2.93 -8.78
CA MET A 96 7.59 -3.14 -8.35
C MET A 96 8.21 -4.33 -9.06
N ASN A 97 9.46 -4.19 -9.49
CA ASN A 97 10.26 -5.27 -10.02
C ASN A 97 11.56 -5.44 -9.23
N THR A 98 11.97 -6.68 -9.06
CA THR A 98 13.21 -7.04 -8.40
C THR A 98 13.91 -8.16 -9.17
N LYS A 99 15.25 -8.13 -9.16
CA LYS A 99 16.10 -9.23 -9.67
C LYS A 99 16.37 -10.28 -8.60
N GLU A 100 15.99 -10.02 -7.34
CA GLU A 100 16.13 -10.98 -6.27
C GLU A 100 15.25 -12.21 -6.56
N ASP A 101 15.76 -13.39 -6.24
CA ASP A 101 14.95 -14.61 -6.24
C ASP A 101 14.15 -14.66 -4.95
N ILE A 102 12.84 -14.40 -5.09
CA ILE A 102 11.91 -14.36 -3.96
C ILE A 102 10.97 -15.55 -3.99
N GLU A 103 10.73 -16.15 -2.82
CA GLU A 103 9.73 -17.19 -2.65
C GLU A 103 8.36 -16.58 -2.36
N THR A 104 7.30 -17.16 -2.96
CA THR A 104 5.91 -16.77 -2.68
C THR A 104 5.41 -17.46 -1.39
N LYS A 105 6.06 -17.15 -0.27
CA LYS A 105 5.79 -17.73 1.04
C LYS A 105 5.24 -16.67 2.00
N ASP A 106 4.17 -17.02 2.68
CA ASP A 106 3.57 -16.17 3.71
C ASP A 106 4.48 -16.07 4.94
N TYR A 107 4.53 -14.90 5.56
CA TYR A 107 5.34 -14.66 6.76
C TYR A 107 4.74 -13.58 7.64
N THR A 108 5.20 -13.50 8.89
CA THR A 108 4.84 -12.46 9.84
C THR A 108 6.06 -11.61 10.20
N TYR A 109 5.83 -10.34 10.43
CA TYR A 109 6.86 -9.39 10.83
C TYR A 109 6.34 -8.49 11.95
N VAL A 110 7.20 -8.18 12.92
CA VAL A 110 6.89 -7.25 14.00
C VAL A 110 7.57 -5.92 13.72
N GLU A 111 6.78 -4.91 13.40
CA GLU A 111 7.23 -3.55 13.17
C GLU A 111 7.22 -2.76 14.48
N ASN A 112 8.26 -1.95 14.70
CA ASN A 112 8.29 -0.96 15.76
C ASN A 112 8.07 0.44 15.14
N ASP A 113 6.85 0.92 15.23
CA ASP A 113 6.47 2.25 14.73
C ASP A 113 6.36 3.23 15.92
N GLU A 114 7.40 4.05 16.09
CA GLU A 114 7.51 5.06 17.17
C GLU A 114 7.22 4.50 18.59
N GLY A 115 7.70 3.29 18.88
CA GLY A 115 7.50 2.59 20.15
C GLY A 115 6.22 1.76 20.24
N ILE A 116 5.41 1.76 19.21
CA ILE A 116 4.22 0.90 19.10
C ILE A 116 4.60 -0.34 18.30
N MET A 117 4.52 -1.51 18.94
CA MET A 117 4.77 -2.80 18.27
C MET A 117 3.53 -3.20 17.48
N ARG A 118 3.70 -3.42 16.16
CA ARG A 118 2.65 -3.89 15.26
C ARG A 118 3.01 -5.24 14.66
N ASN A 119 2.08 -6.16 14.68
CA ASN A 119 2.24 -7.43 13.97
C ASN A 119 1.71 -7.25 12.54
N LEU A 120 2.57 -7.48 11.56
CA LEU A 120 2.25 -7.47 10.14
C LEU A 120 2.20 -8.91 9.63
N GLU A 121 1.16 -9.25 8.90
CA GLU A 121 0.98 -10.56 8.28
C GLU A 121 1.06 -10.40 6.78
N PHE A 122 2.15 -10.90 6.18
CA PHE A 122 2.38 -10.85 4.74
C PHE A 122 1.84 -12.11 4.08
N LYS A 123 1.02 -11.93 3.07
CA LYS A 123 0.37 -13.02 2.34
C LYS A 123 0.45 -12.81 0.85
N TRP A 124 0.80 -13.86 0.14
CA TRP A 124 0.72 -13.91 -1.32
C TRP A 124 -0.67 -14.38 -1.73
N ILE A 125 -1.43 -13.52 -2.39
CA ILE A 125 -2.80 -13.79 -2.82
C ILE A 125 -2.84 -13.85 -4.35
N ASP A 126 -3.49 -14.88 -4.89
CA ASP A 126 -3.74 -14.96 -6.33
C ASP A 126 -4.51 -13.71 -6.78
N ILE A 127 -4.03 -13.07 -7.84
CA ILE A 127 -4.63 -11.81 -8.33
C ILE A 127 -6.12 -12.00 -8.65
N ASP A 128 -6.49 -13.15 -9.20
CA ASP A 128 -7.88 -13.45 -9.56
C ASP A 128 -8.79 -13.68 -8.33
N GLU A 129 -8.19 -13.90 -7.14
CA GLU A 129 -8.89 -14.09 -5.87
C GLU A 129 -8.95 -12.82 -4.98
N LEU A 130 -8.42 -11.68 -5.44
CA LEU A 130 -8.36 -10.45 -4.64
C LEU A 130 -9.73 -9.97 -4.15
N HIS A 131 -10.78 -10.14 -4.95
CA HIS A 131 -12.15 -9.74 -4.57
C HIS A 131 -12.74 -10.62 -3.45
N ASN A 132 -12.21 -11.83 -3.23
CA ASN A 132 -12.61 -12.73 -2.14
C ASN A 132 -11.80 -12.52 -0.86
N ALA A 133 -10.73 -11.75 -0.90
CA ALA A 133 -9.74 -11.64 0.17
C ALA A 133 -9.88 -10.39 1.05
N ASP A 134 -10.98 -9.62 0.92
CA ASP A 134 -11.12 -8.29 1.55
C ASP A 134 -9.88 -7.40 1.31
N PHE A 135 -9.47 -7.29 0.05
CA PHE A 135 -8.35 -6.46 -0.36
C PHE A 135 -8.79 -5.00 -0.56
N ARG A 136 -7.96 -4.07 -0.09
CA ARG A 136 -8.19 -2.63 -0.24
C ARG A 136 -6.94 -1.90 -0.76
N PRO A 137 -7.10 -0.84 -1.59
CA PRO A 137 -8.37 -0.28 -2.02
C PRO A 137 -9.04 -1.15 -3.09
N THR A 138 -10.36 -1.30 -3.01
CA THR A 138 -11.15 -2.11 -3.96
C THR A 138 -11.05 -1.60 -5.40
N THR A 139 -10.79 -0.29 -5.56
CA THR A 139 -10.60 0.37 -6.87
C THR A 139 -9.41 -0.17 -7.68
N LEU A 140 -8.46 -0.85 -7.05
CA LEU A 140 -7.33 -1.47 -7.75
C LEU A 140 -7.60 -2.90 -8.21
N ILE A 141 -8.61 -3.58 -7.68
CA ILE A 141 -8.86 -5.01 -7.96
C ILE A 141 -9.03 -5.26 -9.45
N ASP A 142 -9.95 -4.56 -10.10
CA ASP A 142 -10.21 -4.68 -11.53
C ASP A 142 -8.98 -4.42 -12.39
N LYS A 143 -8.23 -3.39 -12.03
CA LYS A 143 -6.99 -2.99 -12.70
C LYS A 143 -5.96 -4.12 -12.66
N LEU A 144 -5.74 -4.70 -11.47
CA LEU A 144 -4.79 -5.78 -11.27
C LEU A 144 -5.26 -7.08 -11.96
N GLN A 145 -6.54 -7.42 -11.87
CA GLN A 145 -7.10 -8.61 -12.51
C GLN A 145 -7.04 -8.55 -14.04
N LYS A 146 -7.20 -7.36 -14.61
CA LYS A 146 -7.04 -7.12 -16.06
C LYS A 146 -5.58 -6.99 -16.49
N ARG A 147 -4.62 -7.05 -15.55
CA ARG A 147 -3.19 -6.78 -15.81
C ARG A 147 -2.97 -5.44 -16.52
N ASN A 148 -3.82 -4.46 -16.24
CA ASN A 148 -3.72 -3.12 -16.78
C ASN A 148 -2.82 -2.25 -15.89
N TYR A 149 -1.57 -2.06 -16.30
CA TYR A 149 -0.57 -1.29 -15.56
C TYR A 149 -0.34 0.12 -16.11
N GLU A 150 -1.27 0.63 -16.90
CA GLU A 150 -1.23 2.03 -17.32
C GLU A 150 -1.60 2.97 -16.17
N LEU A 151 -0.98 4.16 -16.15
CA LEU A 151 -1.24 5.15 -15.11
C LEU A 151 -2.70 5.60 -15.11
N GLU A 152 -3.33 5.55 -13.95
CA GLU A 152 -4.70 5.99 -13.73
C GLU A 152 -4.78 6.90 -12.51
N HIS A 153 -5.51 8.01 -12.62
CA HIS A 153 -5.87 8.86 -11.50
C HIS A 153 -7.29 8.54 -11.05
N ILE A 154 -7.44 8.19 -9.78
CA ILE A 154 -8.70 7.73 -9.19
C ILE A 154 -9.07 8.64 -8.02
N ILE A 155 -10.32 9.06 -7.96
CA ILE A 155 -10.90 9.74 -6.80
C ILE A 155 -11.88 8.77 -6.14
N PHE A 156 -11.63 8.40 -4.90
CA PHE A 156 -12.43 7.45 -4.14
C PHE A 156 -12.87 8.06 -2.83
N ASP A 157 -14.18 8.29 -2.68
CA ASP A 157 -14.75 9.00 -1.53
C ASP A 157 -15.84 8.15 -0.85
N THR A 158 -15.52 7.67 0.35
CA THR A 158 -16.43 6.95 1.25
C THR A 158 -16.76 7.75 2.51
N SER A 159 -16.41 9.04 2.52
CA SER A 159 -16.62 9.93 3.69
C SER A 159 -17.99 10.60 3.76
N LYS A 160 -18.86 10.31 2.78
CA LYS A 160 -20.21 10.87 2.66
C LYS A 160 -21.24 10.01 3.37
#